data_dd4da9792d453f6f92db494b770da910
#
_entry.id   dd4da9792d453f6f92db494b770da910
#
_cell.length_a   1.000
_cell.length_b   1.000
_cell.length_c   1.000
_cell.angle_alpha   90.00
_cell.angle_beta   90.00
_cell.angle_gamma   90.00
#
_symmetry.space_group_name_H-M   'P 1'
#
loop_
_entity.id
_entity.type
_entity.pdbx_description
1 polymer ?
#
loop_
_entity_poly.entity_id
_entity_poly.type
_entity_poly.pdbx_seq_one_letter_code
_entity_poly.pdbx_strand_id
1 'polypeptide(L)'
;MMALMQSLVALSIDAMLPALTEIGQDLGARAANDSQLIVSFLFLGLAFGQGVYGPLSDTTGRKPAVYLGFTLFLVGSLLSLLATDLNVMLGGRFLQGLGLAAPRCVIVAIVRDQYEGPAMARVMSFVMTIFIFVPAIAPTLGQGILLIAHWRAIFATLLGCGLLTLAWFALRLPETLSVERRIPFSLARIKAAVIEVCSHRVSLGYTISLGLISSAFLGYLSSAQQIFQKQYQLGTMFPLYFAILALCIGSASFVNGRLVMRFGMQNLSRWSKRFSTVISLLFFLYVLSTGGQPPLWTMMGYMMIILFCFGIMYGNLNAMAMEPLGHIAGIGAAVMGALSTLISVPCGILIGHSYNGTVIPVISGFMISGVLIVVVMHWVETVPSEPVSETD
;
A
#
# COMPACT_ATOMS: atom_id res chain seq x y z
N MET A 1 -7.80 -11.67 15.07
CA MET A 1 -6.35 -11.56 15.25
C MET A 1 -5.63 -11.18 13.94
N MET A 2 -5.62 -12.03 12.89
CA MET A 2 -4.95 -11.73 11.59
C MET A 2 -5.44 -10.43 10.97
N ALA A 3 -6.75 -10.20 10.97
CA ALA A 3 -7.33 -8.94 10.50
C ALA A 3 -6.83 -7.72 11.31
N LEU A 4 -6.69 -7.84 12.63
CA LEU A 4 -6.14 -6.76 13.46
C LEU A 4 -4.68 -6.48 13.15
N MET A 5 -3.86 -7.53 12.94
CA MET A 5 -2.47 -7.37 12.51
C MET A 5 -2.37 -6.63 11.18
N GLN A 6 -3.23 -6.98 10.21
CA GLN A 6 -3.28 -6.31 8.91
C GLN A 6 -3.80 -4.87 9.04
N SER A 7 -4.76 -4.63 9.95
CA SER A 7 -5.32 -3.31 10.22
C SER A 7 -4.29 -2.33 10.78
N LEU A 8 -3.33 -2.80 11.60
CA LEU A 8 -2.25 -1.96 12.11
C LEU A 8 -1.41 -1.33 10.99
N VAL A 9 -1.27 -2.00 9.84
CA VAL A 9 -0.56 -1.44 8.69
C VAL A 9 -1.28 -0.19 8.19
N ALA A 10 -2.58 -0.29 7.91
CA ALA A 10 -3.37 0.83 7.41
C ALA A 10 -3.54 1.92 8.48
N LEU A 11 -3.80 1.53 9.74
CA LEU A 11 -3.94 2.47 10.86
C LEU A 11 -2.65 3.30 11.06
N SER A 12 -1.48 2.68 10.94
CA SER A 12 -0.19 3.37 11.07
C SER A 12 0.09 4.34 9.92
N ILE A 13 -0.50 4.12 8.75
CA ILE A 13 -0.39 5.03 7.61
C ILE A 13 -1.37 6.19 7.77
N ASP A 14 -2.64 5.90 8.00
CA ASP A 14 -3.73 6.84 7.77
C ASP A 14 -4.14 7.63 9.03
N ALA A 15 -3.97 7.08 10.24
CA ALA A 15 -4.41 7.75 11.48
C ALA A 15 -3.64 9.04 11.78
N MET A 16 -2.40 9.17 11.30
CA MET A 16 -1.61 10.38 11.53
C MET A 16 -1.81 11.46 10.45
N LEU A 17 -2.50 11.17 9.33
CA LEU A 17 -2.66 12.12 8.24
C LEU A 17 -3.23 13.47 8.69
N PRO A 18 -4.26 13.54 9.57
CA PRO A 18 -4.76 14.83 10.08
C PRO A 18 -3.73 15.64 10.85
N ALA A 19 -2.74 14.97 11.48
CA ALA A 19 -1.71 15.58 12.34
C ALA A 19 -0.45 16.03 11.61
N LEU A 20 -0.27 15.70 10.33
CA LEU A 20 1.01 15.90 9.62
C LEU A 20 1.55 17.33 9.69
N THR A 21 0.67 18.34 9.61
CA THR A 21 1.10 19.75 9.71
C THR A 21 1.60 20.08 11.11
N GLU A 22 0.88 19.66 12.15
CA GLU A 22 1.23 19.87 13.55
C GLU A 22 2.55 19.17 13.89
N ILE A 23 2.71 17.91 13.46
CA ILE A 23 3.95 17.14 13.64
C ILE A 23 5.12 17.86 12.97
N GLY A 24 4.95 18.33 11.73
CA GLY A 24 6.00 19.04 11.00
C GLY A 24 6.42 20.35 11.69
N GLN A 25 5.46 21.10 12.21
CA GLN A 25 5.74 22.34 12.94
C GLN A 25 6.48 22.08 14.26
N ASP A 26 6.00 21.12 15.05
CA ASP A 26 6.60 20.78 16.35
C ASP A 26 8.03 20.21 16.23
N LEU A 27 8.31 19.46 15.14
CA LEU A 27 9.59 18.81 14.91
C LEU A 27 10.55 19.63 14.04
N GLY A 28 10.22 20.91 13.77
CA GLY A 28 11.12 21.83 13.08
C GLY A 28 11.30 21.52 11.60
N ALA A 29 10.25 21.06 10.90
CA ALA A 29 10.29 20.90 9.45
C ALA A 29 10.65 22.22 8.77
N ARG A 30 11.66 22.20 7.90
CA ARG A 30 12.17 23.40 7.23
C ARG A 30 11.26 23.87 6.11
N ALA A 31 10.67 22.92 5.38
CA ALA A 31 9.69 23.18 4.33
C ALA A 31 8.34 22.55 4.67
N ALA A 32 7.26 23.16 4.17
CA ALA A 32 5.89 22.66 4.39
C ALA A 32 5.68 21.21 3.89
N ASN A 33 6.49 20.79 2.91
CA ASN A 33 6.42 19.46 2.33
C ASN A 33 7.27 18.42 3.07
N ASP A 34 8.15 18.81 3.96
CA ASP A 34 9.02 17.87 4.69
C ASP A 34 8.20 16.93 5.58
N SER A 35 7.05 17.38 6.10
CA SER A 35 6.12 16.54 6.88
C SER A 35 5.57 15.36 6.09
N GLN A 36 5.53 15.44 4.75
CA GLN A 36 5.08 14.33 3.90
C GLN A 36 6.07 13.15 3.91
N LEU A 37 7.36 13.43 4.20
CA LEU A 37 8.37 12.38 4.34
C LEU A 37 8.03 11.39 5.46
N ILE A 38 7.27 11.81 6.46
CA ILE A 38 6.80 10.95 7.56
C ILE A 38 5.97 9.77 7.03
N VAL A 39 5.13 9.99 6.01
CA VAL A 39 4.39 8.92 5.32
C VAL A 39 5.33 8.08 4.46
N SER A 40 6.17 8.75 3.70
CA SER A 40 7.06 8.13 2.71
C SER A 40 8.10 7.20 3.35
N PHE A 41 8.66 7.57 4.51
CA PHE A 41 9.64 6.74 5.23
C PHE A 41 9.02 5.47 5.80
N LEU A 42 7.76 5.48 6.19
CA LEU A 42 7.05 4.25 6.57
C LEU A 42 6.92 3.31 5.35
N PHE A 43 6.53 3.83 4.19
CA PHE A 43 6.46 3.01 2.98
C PHE A 43 7.84 2.51 2.53
N LEU A 44 8.89 3.32 2.71
CA LEU A 44 10.26 2.89 2.45
C LEU A 44 10.64 1.71 3.34
N GLY A 45 10.36 1.77 4.64
CA GLY A 45 10.55 0.66 5.56
C GLY A 45 9.75 -0.60 5.15
N LEU A 46 8.48 -0.42 4.76
CA LEU A 46 7.65 -1.50 4.21
C LEU A 46 8.28 -2.16 2.99
N ALA A 47 8.84 -1.38 2.06
CA ALA A 47 9.49 -1.89 0.85
C ALA A 47 10.64 -2.84 1.17
N PHE A 48 11.55 -2.39 2.04
CA PHE A 48 12.69 -3.21 2.48
C PHE A 48 12.23 -4.46 3.24
N GLY A 49 11.28 -4.30 4.15
CA GLY A 49 10.76 -5.41 4.95
C GLY A 49 10.09 -6.50 4.11
N GLN A 50 9.32 -6.14 3.08
CA GLN A 50 8.64 -7.12 2.22
C GLN A 50 9.62 -8.09 1.55
N GLY A 51 10.79 -7.61 1.11
CA GLY A 51 11.82 -8.46 0.51
C GLY A 51 12.46 -9.45 1.52
N VAL A 52 12.42 -9.12 2.81
CA VAL A 52 13.11 -9.88 3.86
C VAL A 52 12.18 -10.88 4.56
N TYR A 53 10.97 -10.48 4.95
CA TYR A 53 10.10 -11.29 5.80
C TYR A 53 9.54 -12.55 5.17
N GLY A 54 9.39 -12.61 3.85
CA GLY A 54 9.01 -13.82 3.14
C GLY A 54 10.03 -14.95 3.41
N PRO A 55 11.26 -14.81 2.89
CA PRO A 55 12.32 -15.79 3.12
C PRO A 55 12.65 -16.05 4.60
N LEU A 56 12.62 -15.00 5.42
CA LEU A 56 12.88 -15.12 6.85
C LEU A 56 11.84 -16.02 7.53
N SER A 57 10.56 -15.83 7.25
CA SER A 57 9.48 -16.63 7.84
C SER A 57 9.47 -18.10 7.38
N ASP A 58 9.96 -18.36 6.16
CA ASP A 58 10.13 -19.72 5.62
C ASP A 58 11.32 -20.45 6.26
N THR A 59 12.31 -19.71 6.76
CA THR A 59 13.52 -20.26 7.39
C THR A 59 13.36 -20.44 8.90
N THR A 60 12.93 -19.39 9.59
CA THR A 60 12.91 -19.36 11.06
C THR A 60 11.59 -19.87 11.64
N GLY A 61 10.54 -19.89 10.85
CA GLY A 61 9.17 -20.10 11.27
C GLY A 61 8.36 -18.80 11.27
N ARG A 62 7.03 -18.94 11.31
CA ARG A 62 6.10 -17.79 11.22
C ARG A 62 6.16 -16.90 12.46
N LYS A 63 6.17 -17.52 13.65
CA LYS A 63 6.19 -16.77 14.93
C LYS A 63 7.44 -15.93 15.12
N PRO A 64 8.67 -16.44 14.95
CA PRO A 64 9.89 -15.63 15.10
C PRO A 64 9.92 -14.44 14.15
N ALA A 65 9.50 -14.61 12.89
CA ALA A 65 9.43 -13.53 11.92
C ALA A 65 8.43 -12.43 12.35
N VAL A 66 7.25 -12.81 12.85
CA VAL A 66 6.25 -11.87 13.37
C VAL A 66 6.75 -11.18 14.64
N TYR A 67 7.39 -11.89 15.56
CA TYR A 67 7.97 -11.27 16.76
C TYR A 67 9.01 -10.21 16.43
N LEU A 68 9.94 -10.51 15.52
CA LEU A 68 10.91 -9.53 15.04
C LEU A 68 10.22 -8.30 14.44
N GLY A 69 9.23 -8.52 13.58
CA GLY A 69 8.47 -7.42 12.94
C GLY A 69 7.77 -6.55 13.98
N PHE A 70 7.03 -7.14 14.90
CA PHE A 70 6.34 -6.38 15.95
C PHE A 70 7.34 -5.67 16.89
N THR A 71 8.48 -6.28 17.23
CA THR A 71 9.51 -5.59 18.02
C THR A 71 10.01 -4.35 17.31
N LEU A 72 10.33 -4.43 16.01
CA LEU A 72 10.75 -3.26 15.22
C LEU A 72 9.63 -2.22 15.11
N PHE A 73 8.38 -2.64 14.94
CA PHE A 73 7.22 -1.75 14.93
C PHE A 73 7.06 -1.01 16.25
N LEU A 74 7.18 -1.71 17.39
CA LEU A 74 7.04 -1.13 18.73
C LEU A 74 8.18 -0.15 19.03
N VAL A 75 9.43 -0.50 18.67
CA VAL A 75 10.60 0.40 18.80
C VAL A 75 10.40 1.63 17.93
N GLY A 76 9.98 1.46 16.65
CA GLY A 76 9.69 2.58 15.75
C GLY A 76 8.56 3.47 16.25
N SER A 77 7.51 2.86 16.86
CA SER A 77 6.39 3.61 17.46
C SER A 77 6.84 4.41 18.69
N LEU A 78 7.70 3.82 19.53
CA LEU A 78 8.27 4.50 20.68
C LEU A 78 9.19 5.66 20.26
N LEU A 79 10.05 5.45 19.27
CA LEU A 79 10.89 6.51 18.71
C LEU A 79 10.04 7.65 18.14
N SER A 80 8.98 7.34 17.41
CA SER A 80 8.06 8.35 16.87
C SER A 80 7.30 9.10 17.97
N LEU A 81 6.90 8.41 19.04
CA LEU A 81 6.25 9.00 20.21
C LEU A 81 7.18 10.01 20.93
N LEU A 82 8.44 9.64 21.07
CA LEU A 82 9.45 10.43 21.77
C LEU A 82 10.25 11.38 20.88
N ALA A 83 9.90 11.49 19.59
CA ALA A 83 10.63 12.29 18.63
C ALA A 83 10.71 13.77 19.06
N THR A 84 11.92 14.32 19.03
CA THR A 84 12.24 15.71 19.33
C THR A 84 12.56 16.52 18.07
N ASP A 85 12.87 15.84 16.98
CA ASP A 85 13.17 16.42 15.68
C ASP A 85 12.66 15.52 14.54
N LEU A 86 12.63 16.06 13.33
CA LEU A 86 12.10 15.36 12.17
C LEU A 86 12.93 14.11 11.82
N ASN A 87 14.25 14.10 12.01
CA ASN A 87 15.08 12.94 11.63
C ASN A 87 14.79 11.72 12.52
N VAL A 88 14.62 11.95 13.83
CA VAL A 88 14.21 10.89 14.77
C VAL A 88 12.83 10.35 14.39
N MET A 89 11.89 11.23 14.04
CA MET A 89 10.58 10.83 13.54
C MET A 89 10.71 9.96 12.28
N LEU A 90 11.49 10.39 11.28
CA LEU A 90 11.68 9.63 10.04
C LEU A 90 12.32 8.27 10.29
N GLY A 91 13.31 8.18 11.19
CA GLY A 91 13.90 6.92 11.65
C GLY A 91 12.87 5.99 12.30
N GLY A 92 12.05 6.55 13.20
CA GLY A 92 10.95 5.83 13.84
C GLY A 92 9.94 5.30 12.81
N ARG A 93 9.55 6.10 11.83
CA ARG A 93 8.63 5.71 10.75
C ARG A 93 9.21 4.63 9.85
N PHE A 94 10.50 4.71 9.52
CA PHE A 94 11.18 3.68 8.76
C PHE A 94 11.16 2.33 9.50
N LEU A 95 11.48 2.33 10.79
CA LEU A 95 11.43 1.13 11.63
C LEU A 95 10.01 0.59 11.79
N GLN A 96 9.00 1.46 11.95
CA GLN A 96 7.60 1.05 11.94
C GLN A 96 7.23 0.34 10.64
N GLY A 97 7.60 0.92 9.50
CA GLY A 97 7.34 0.35 8.18
C GLY A 97 8.03 -1.01 8.00
N LEU A 98 9.32 -1.08 8.37
CA LEU A 98 10.09 -2.32 8.34
C LEU A 98 9.41 -3.41 9.17
N GLY A 99 8.93 -3.08 10.37
CA GLY A 99 8.23 -4.01 11.26
C GLY A 99 6.87 -4.45 10.72
N LEU A 100 6.09 -3.53 10.15
CA LEU A 100 4.76 -3.80 9.59
C LEU A 100 4.78 -4.66 8.32
N ALA A 101 5.92 -4.81 7.66
CA ALA A 101 6.08 -5.72 6.54
C ALA A 101 5.92 -7.20 6.97
N ALA A 102 6.26 -7.55 8.23
CA ALA A 102 6.09 -8.90 8.74
C ALA A 102 4.61 -9.35 8.74
N PRO A 103 3.66 -8.66 9.40
CA PRO A 103 2.26 -9.07 9.33
C PRO A 103 1.74 -9.05 7.90
N ARG A 104 2.12 -8.09 7.06
CA ARG A 104 1.68 -8.00 5.67
C ARG A 104 2.06 -9.24 4.85
N CYS A 105 3.28 -9.77 5.02
CA CYS A 105 3.77 -10.94 4.28
C CYS A 105 3.37 -12.26 4.95
N VAL A 106 3.51 -12.35 6.28
CA VAL A 106 3.43 -13.62 7.00
C VAL A 106 1.99 -14.07 7.24
N ILE A 107 1.01 -13.15 7.33
CA ILE A 107 -0.41 -13.51 7.52
C ILE A 107 -0.90 -14.42 6.40
N VAL A 108 -0.57 -14.11 5.14
CA VAL A 108 -0.97 -14.93 3.98
C VAL A 108 -0.39 -16.34 4.10
N ALA A 109 0.88 -16.44 4.53
CA ALA A 109 1.54 -17.73 4.76
C ALA A 109 0.89 -18.52 5.91
N ILE A 110 0.59 -17.87 7.04
CA ILE A 110 -0.12 -18.49 8.17
C ILE A 110 -1.50 -19.04 7.76
N VAL A 111 -2.24 -18.25 6.98
CA VAL A 111 -3.57 -18.71 6.51
C VAL A 111 -3.43 -19.91 5.59
N ARG A 112 -2.46 -19.89 4.68
CA ARG A 112 -2.17 -21.04 3.79
C ARG A 112 -1.68 -22.28 4.55
N ASP A 113 -0.93 -22.09 5.64
CA ASP A 113 -0.44 -23.21 6.45
C ASP A 113 -1.57 -23.90 7.23
N GLN A 114 -2.68 -23.20 7.53
CA GLN A 114 -3.79 -23.69 8.36
C GLN A 114 -5.07 -24.04 7.58
N TYR A 115 -5.25 -23.46 6.40
CA TYR A 115 -6.49 -23.60 5.63
C TYR A 115 -6.22 -23.87 4.16
N GLU A 116 -7.07 -24.69 3.52
CA GLU A 116 -7.01 -25.02 2.11
C GLU A 116 -8.36 -24.74 1.43
N GLY A 117 -8.32 -24.54 0.11
CA GLY A 117 -9.51 -24.41 -0.73
C GLY A 117 -10.48 -23.31 -0.28
N PRO A 118 -11.80 -23.61 -0.19
CA PRO A 118 -12.83 -22.61 0.15
C PRO A 118 -12.68 -22.01 1.55
N ALA A 119 -12.13 -22.75 2.53
CA ALA A 119 -11.90 -22.27 3.88
C ALA A 119 -10.82 -21.18 3.90
N MET A 120 -9.72 -21.37 3.17
CA MET A 120 -8.68 -20.37 2.98
C MET A 120 -9.25 -19.09 2.36
N ALA A 121 -10.03 -19.23 1.28
CA ALA A 121 -10.65 -18.10 0.58
C ALA A 121 -11.58 -17.31 1.52
N ARG A 122 -12.36 -17.98 2.36
CA ARG A 122 -13.27 -17.34 3.33
C ARG A 122 -12.49 -16.52 4.38
N VAL A 123 -11.42 -17.10 4.96
CA VAL A 123 -10.59 -16.40 5.96
C VAL A 123 -9.89 -15.20 5.33
N MET A 124 -9.30 -15.35 4.14
CA MET A 124 -8.64 -14.26 3.43
C MET A 124 -9.63 -13.14 3.06
N SER A 125 -10.83 -13.48 2.58
CA SER A 125 -11.87 -12.49 2.29
C SER A 125 -12.26 -11.69 3.53
N PHE A 126 -12.39 -12.33 4.70
CA PHE A 126 -12.68 -11.64 5.94
C PHE A 126 -11.54 -10.68 6.36
N VAL A 127 -10.30 -11.14 6.28
CA VAL A 127 -9.11 -10.31 6.57
C VAL A 127 -9.05 -9.10 5.65
N MET A 128 -9.26 -9.31 4.34
CA MET A 128 -9.24 -8.24 3.33
C MET A 128 -10.42 -7.27 3.50
N THR A 129 -11.61 -7.76 3.84
CA THR A 129 -12.76 -6.89 4.11
C THR A 129 -12.47 -5.90 5.24
N ILE A 130 -11.93 -6.39 6.37
CA ILE A 130 -11.55 -5.51 7.48
C ILE A 130 -10.46 -4.54 7.04
N PHE A 131 -9.43 -5.01 6.34
CA PHE A 131 -8.34 -4.15 5.85
C PHE A 131 -8.84 -3.01 4.95
N ILE A 132 -9.86 -3.25 4.12
CA ILE A 132 -10.45 -2.23 3.23
C ILE A 132 -11.18 -1.14 4.02
N PHE A 133 -11.83 -1.48 5.14
CA PHE A 133 -12.56 -0.49 5.95
C PHE A 133 -11.64 0.37 6.84
N VAL A 134 -10.48 -0.13 7.22
CA VAL A 134 -9.58 0.58 8.13
C VAL A 134 -9.13 1.94 7.60
N PRO A 135 -8.69 2.11 6.34
CA PRO A 135 -8.35 3.43 5.79
C PRO A 135 -9.49 4.45 5.85
N ALA A 136 -10.74 3.99 5.74
CA ALA A 136 -11.91 4.89 5.86
C ALA A 136 -12.11 5.41 7.30
N ILE A 137 -11.73 4.61 8.30
CA ILE A 137 -11.94 4.94 9.72
C ILE A 137 -10.67 5.57 10.34
N ALA A 138 -9.49 5.20 9.90
CA ALA A 138 -8.24 5.57 10.54
C ALA A 138 -8.00 7.09 10.66
N PRO A 139 -8.23 7.94 9.64
CA PRO A 139 -8.11 9.38 9.82
C PRO A 139 -9.14 9.97 10.79
N THR A 140 -10.34 9.37 10.86
CA THR A 140 -11.37 9.80 11.83
C THR A 140 -10.92 9.49 13.26
N LEU A 141 -10.31 8.32 13.50
CA LEU A 141 -9.73 7.99 14.80
C LEU A 141 -8.58 8.95 15.15
N GLY A 142 -7.70 9.22 14.18
CA GLY A 142 -6.61 10.19 14.35
C GLY A 142 -7.14 11.59 14.70
N GLN A 143 -8.11 12.08 13.94
CA GLN A 143 -8.76 13.37 14.22
C GLN A 143 -9.44 13.38 15.59
N GLY A 144 -10.12 12.29 15.97
CA GLY A 144 -10.74 12.16 17.29
C GLY A 144 -9.72 12.24 18.44
N ILE A 145 -8.55 11.65 18.28
CA ILE A 145 -7.45 11.78 19.25
C ILE A 145 -6.96 13.24 19.33
N LEU A 146 -6.82 13.93 18.20
CA LEU A 146 -6.37 15.32 18.15
C LEU A 146 -7.35 16.32 18.78
N LEU A 147 -8.64 15.97 18.92
CA LEU A 147 -9.61 16.81 19.63
C LEU A 147 -9.41 16.83 21.15
N ILE A 148 -8.76 15.81 21.71
CA ILE A 148 -8.62 15.63 23.16
C ILE A 148 -7.17 15.54 23.63
N ALA A 149 -6.21 15.31 22.70
CA ALA A 149 -4.82 15.08 23.04
C ALA A 149 -3.89 15.57 21.92
N HIS A 150 -2.61 15.71 22.23
CA HIS A 150 -1.56 16.08 21.29
C HIS A 150 -1.28 14.93 20.30
N TRP A 151 -0.70 15.23 19.11
CA TRP A 151 -0.39 14.23 18.07
C TRP A 151 0.41 13.02 18.55
N ARG A 152 1.23 13.17 19.60
CA ARG A 152 1.97 12.07 20.23
C ARG A 152 1.06 10.95 20.73
N ALA A 153 -0.16 11.27 21.12
CA ALA A 153 -1.15 10.28 21.56
C ALA A 153 -1.55 9.29 20.43
N ILE A 154 -1.42 9.69 19.15
CA ILE A 154 -1.64 8.78 18.02
C ILE A 154 -0.60 7.67 18.06
N PHE A 155 0.68 8.00 18.25
CA PHE A 155 1.76 7.02 18.33
C PHE A 155 1.69 6.17 19.61
N ALA A 156 1.25 6.75 20.72
CA ALA A 156 0.96 5.99 21.95
C ALA A 156 -0.16 4.97 21.74
N THR A 157 -1.23 5.36 21.01
CA THR A 157 -2.33 4.46 20.64
C THR A 157 -1.83 3.33 19.73
N LEU A 158 -1.01 3.65 18.72
CA LEU A 158 -0.40 2.63 17.85
C LEU A 158 0.49 1.66 18.63
N LEU A 159 1.30 2.18 19.54
CA LEU A 159 2.12 1.38 20.45
C LEU A 159 1.27 0.43 21.30
N GLY A 160 0.21 0.93 21.93
CA GLY A 160 -0.73 0.14 22.71
C GLY A 160 -1.44 -0.93 21.90
N CYS A 161 -1.95 -0.58 20.71
CA CYS A 161 -2.57 -1.53 19.78
C CYS A 161 -1.57 -2.60 19.32
N GLY A 162 -0.32 -2.22 19.07
CA GLY A 162 0.76 -3.14 18.71
C GLY A 162 1.06 -4.15 19.82
N LEU A 163 1.20 -3.67 21.08
CA LEU A 163 1.42 -4.51 22.25
C LEU A 163 0.27 -5.49 22.48
N LEU A 164 -0.97 -5.02 22.41
CA LEU A 164 -2.17 -5.86 22.56
C LEU A 164 -2.25 -6.92 21.46
N THR A 165 -1.95 -6.54 20.22
CA THR A 165 -1.96 -7.44 19.07
C THR A 165 -0.87 -8.49 19.21
N LEU A 166 0.34 -8.10 19.60
CA LEU A 166 1.46 -9.00 19.82
C LEU A 166 1.17 -9.98 20.96
N ALA A 167 0.63 -9.49 22.08
CA ALA A 167 0.24 -10.34 23.20
C ALA A 167 -0.82 -11.36 22.79
N TRP A 168 -1.86 -10.92 22.08
CA TRP A 168 -2.89 -11.84 21.58
C TRP A 168 -2.33 -12.87 20.61
N PHE A 169 -1.45 -12.46 19.69
CA PHE A 169 -0.76 -13.35 18.77
C PHE A 169 0.10 -14.39 19.52
N ALA A 170 0.90 -13.94 20.48
CA ALA A 170 1.79 -14.79 21.28
C ALA A 170 1.02 -15.89 22.05
N LEU A 171 -0.13 -15.52 22.66
CA LEU A 171 -0.92 -16.40 23.52
C LEU A 171 -1.81 -17.38 22.73
N ARG A 172 -2.27 -17.02 21.52
CA ARG A 172 -3.30 -17.79 20.84
C ARG A 172 -2.84 -18.55 19.61
N LEU A 173 -1.80 -18.11 18.93
CA LEU A 173 -1.34 -18.78 17.72
C LEU A 173 -0.13 -19.67 18.03
N PRO A 174 -0.20 -20.99 17.80
CA PRO A 174 0.97 -21.85 17.78
C PRO A 174 1.84 -21.57 16.55
N GLU A 175 3.09 -22.09 16.51
CA GLU A 175 3.86 -22.08 15.27
C GLU A 175 3.16 -22.93 14.21
N THR A 176 2.98 -22.37 13.01
CA THR A 176 2.24 -23.03 11.93
C THR A 176 3.14 -23.72 10.91
N LEU A 177 4.44 -23.36 10.89
CA LEU A 177 5.43 -23.99 10.03
C LEU A 177 6.23 -25.04 10.79
N SER A 178 5.98 -26.31 10.51
CA SER A 178 6.76 -27.40 11.12
C SER A 178 8.24 -27.33 10.74
N VAL A 179 9.12 -27.84 11.62
CA VAL A 179 10.57 -27.76 11.42
C VAL A 179 11.00 -28.44 10.11
N GLU A 180 10.33 -29.53 9.72
CA GLU A 180 10.61 -30.31 8.52
C GLU A 180 10.28 -29.55 7.23
N ARG A 181 9.36 -28.56 7.29
CA ARG A 181 8.96 -27.74 6.16
C ARG A 181 9.76 -26.44 6.05
N ARG A 182 10.65 -26.17 6.98
CA ARG A 182 11.50 -24.98 6.93
C ARG A 182 12.53 -25.09 5.83
N ILE A 183 12.70 -24.00 5.10
CA ILE A 183 13.63 -23.95 3.97
C ILE A 183 14.83 -23.10 4.41
N PRO A 184 16.08 -23.60 4.29
CA PRO A 184 17.25 -22.82 4.64
C PRO A 184 17.30 -21.48 3.91
N PHE A 185 17.73 -20.43 4.60
CA PHE A 185 17.94 -19.12 4.00
C PHE A 185 19.01 -19.19 2.91
N SER A 186 18.70 -18.75 1.72
CA SER A 186 19.62 -18.78 0.60
C SER A 186 19.50 -17.51 -0.24
N LEU A 187 20.54 -16.70 -0.21
CA LEU A 187 20.66 -15.53 -1.09
C LEU A 187 20.66 -15.92 -2.58
N ALA A 188 21.22 -17.08 -2.91
CA ALA A 188 21.20 -17.59 -4.28
C ALA A 188 19.76 -17.83 -4.76
N ARG A 189 18.90 -18.38 -3.90
CA ARG A 189 17.48 -18.61 -4.20
C ARG A 189 16.70 -17.29 -4.35
N ILE A 190 16.97 -16.31 -3.49
CA ILE A 190 16.36 -14.97 -3.60
C ILE A 190 16.81 -14.32 -4.92
N LYS A 191 18.12 -14.37 -5.23
CA LYS A 191 18.66 -13.84 -6.48
C LYS A 191 18.05 -14.53 -7.70
N ALA A 192 17.90 -15.86 -7.67
CA ALA A 192 17.26 -16.61 -8.74
C ALA A 192 15.81 -16.16 -8.96
N ALA A 193 15.03 -16.00 -7.89
CA ALA A 193 13.66 -15.50 -7.96
C ALA A 193 13.58 -14.07 -8.51
N VAL A 194 14.51 -13.18 -8.11
CA VAL A 194 14.59 -11.81 -8.66
C VAL A 194 14.87 -11.85 -10.15
N ILE A 195 15.85 -12.67 -10.58
CA ILE A 195 16.19 -12.83 -12.00
C ILE A 195 14.98 -13.36 -12.76
N GLU A 196 14.30 -14.37 -12.23
CA GLU A 196 13.13 -14.98 -12.86
C GLU A 196 11.97 -13.97 -13.03
N VAL A 197 11.59 -13.24 -11.96
CA VAL A 197 10.58 -12.18 -12.03
C VAL A 197 10.96 -11.10 -13.05
N CYS A 198 12.24 -10.69 -13.07
CA CYS A 198 12.74 -9.65 -13.98
C CYS A 198 12.90 -10.15 -15.42
N SER A 199 13.16 -11.43 -15.64
CA SER A 199 13.30 -12.02 -16.97
C SER A 199 11.95 -12.35 -17.60
N HIS A 200 10.94 -12.62 -16.77
CA HIS A 200 9.61 -12.95 -17.28
C HIS A 200 8.82 -11.69 -17.61
N ARG A 201 8.70 -11.41 -18.90
CA ARG A 201 8.10 -10.17 -19.43
C ARG A 201 6.72 -9.82 -18.84
N VAL A 202 5.84 -10.81 -18.67
CA VAL A 202 4.49 -10.63 -18.13
C VAL A 202 4.57 -10.23 -16.66
N SER A 203 5.33 -10.97 -15.85
CA SER A 203 5.51 -10.68 -14.42
C SER A 203 6.16 -9.32 -14.19
N LEU A 204 7.23 -9.01 -14.92
CA LEU A 204 7.93 -7.72 -14.82
C LEU A 204 7.01 -6.56 -15.23
N GLY A 205 6.32 -6.67 -16.36
CA GLY A 205 5.47 -5.59 -16.86
C GLY A 205 4.29 -5.29 -15.94
N TYR A 206 3.62 -6.32 -15.42
CA TYR A 206 2.54 -6.09 -14.44
C TYR A 206 3.08 -5.63 -13.08
N THR A 207 4.28 -6.04 -12.67
CA THR A 207 4.95 -5.53 -11.45
C THR A 207 5.30 -4.04 -11.59
N ILE A 208 5.84 -3.62 -12.73
CA ILE A 208 6.09 -2.20 -13.03
C ILE A 208 4.76 -1.41 -13.01
N SER A 209 3.72 -1.96 -13.64
CA SER A 209 2.39 -1.32 -13.65
C SER A 209 1.81 -1.16 -12.25
N LEU A 210 1.99 -2.16 -11.36
CA LEU A 210 1.63 -2.06 -9.95
C LEU A 210 2.43 -0.97 -9.22
N GLY A 211 3.72 -0.86 -9.50
CA GLY A 211 4.58 0.20 -8.95
C GLY A 211 4.13 1.58 -9.38
N LEU A 212 3.83 1.77 -10.66
CA LEU A 212 3.38 3.05 -11.23
C LEU A 212 2.01 3.49 -10.68
N ILE A 213 1.03 2.58 -10.61
CA ILE A 213 -0.29 2.91 -10.06
C ILE A 213 -0.18 3.23 -8.55
N SER A 214 0.66 2.49 -7.82
CA SER A 214 0.91 2.73 -6.41
C SER A 214 1.68 4.03 -6.17
N SER A 215 2.52 4.49 -7.12
CA SER A 215 3.25 5.76 -7.01
C SER A 215 2.31 6.97 -7.01
N ALA A 216 1.33 6.99 -7.91
CA ALA A 216 0.33 8.04 -7.97
C ALA A 216 -0.55 8.05 -6.70
N PHE A 217 -0.92 6.87 -6.22
CA PHE A 217 -1.67 6.72 -4.97
C PHE A 217 -0.86 7.19 -3.76
N LEU A 218 0.42 6.83 -3.65
CA LEU A 218 1.30 7.28 -2.56
C LEU A 218 1.52 8.80 -2.61
N GLY A 219 1.69 9.37 -3.82
CA GLY A 219 1.78 10.82 -4.01
C GLY A 219 0.52 11.55 -3.53
N TYR A 220 -0.66 11.02 -3.88
CA TYR A 220 -1.94 11.49 -3.35
C TYR A 220 -1.99 11.36 -1.82
N LEU A 221 -1.66 10.20 -1.27
CA LEU A 221 -1.74 9.92 0.16
C LEU A 221 -0.86 10.90 0.96
N SER A 222 0.35 11.16 0.47
CA SER A 222 1.30 12.09 1.09
C SER A 222 0.81 13.55 1.06
N SER A 223 0.10 13.96 0.00
CA SER A 223 -0.39 15.33 -0.16
C SER A 223 -1.85 15.52 0.25
N ALA A 224 -2.59 14.45 0.56
CA ALA A 224 -4.03 14.50 0.83
C ALA A 224 -4.38 15.52 1.93
N GLN A 225 -3.61 15.55 3.01
CA GLN A 225 -3.83 16.50 4.10
C GLN A 225 -3.67 17.95 3.63
N GLN A 226 -2.62 18.24 2.85
CA GLN A 226 -2.38 19.61 2.35
C GLN A 226 -3.46 20.03 1.35
N ILE A 227 -3.89 19.12 0.47
CA ILE A 227 -4.96 19.39 -0.49
C ILE A 227 -6.26 19.66 0.24
N PHE A 228 -6.71 18.74 1.08
CA PHE A 228 -8.04 18.85 1.68
C PHE A 228 -8.12 19.82 2.85
N GLN A 229 -7.10 19.87 3.74
CA GLN A 229 -7.15 20.76 4.89
C GLN A 229 -6.67 22.18 4.57
N LYS A 230 -5.60 22.36 3.77
CA LYS A 230 -5.04 23.69 3.49
C LYS A 230 -5.65 24.33 2.25
N GLN A 231 -5.63 23.63 1.10
CA GLN A 231 -6.13 24.20 -0.15
C GLN A 231 -7.65 24.34 -0.18
N TYR A 232 -8.38 23.27 0.20
CA TYR A 232 -9.86 23.29 0.26
C TYR A 232 -10.43 23.69 1.62
N GLN A 233 -9.58 23.95 2.61
CA GLN A 233 -9.96 24.45 3.95
C GLN A 233 -11.00 23.58 4.66
N LEU A 234 -11.00 22.26 4.46
CA LEU A 234 -11.99 21.36 5.03
C LEU A 234 -11.82 21.13 6.55
N GLY A 235 -10.67 21.53 7.14
CA GLY A 235 -10.45 21.42 8.58
C GLY A 235 -10.77 20.03 9.14
N THR A 236 -11.66 19.96 10.10
CA THR A 236 -12.10 18.72 10.76
C THR A 236 -12.95 17.80 9.87
N MET A 237 -13.42 18.28 8.70
CA MET A 237 -14.14 17.45 7.73
C MET A 237 -13.24 16.61 6.84
N PHE A 238 -11.92 16.83 6.85
CA PHE A 238 -10.95 16.04 6.06
C PHE A 238 -11.16 14.52 6.16
N PRO A 239 -11.32 13.92 7.37
CA PRO A 239 -11.52 12.48 7.49
C PRO A 239 -12.76 11.95 6.76
N LEU A 240 -13.84 12.73 6.68
CA LEU A 240 -15.07 12.34 5.98
C LEU A 240 -14.81 12.22 4.46
N TYR A 241 -14.18 13.22 3.87
CA TYR A 241 -13.85 13.21 2.44
C TYR A 241 -12.85 12.10 2.10
N PHE A 242 -11.85 11.90 2.96
CA PHE A 242 -10.90 10.80 2.82
C PHE A 242 -11.61 9.43 2.90
N ALA A 243 -12.53 9.25 3.85
CA ALA A 243 -13.29 8.01 4.00
C ALA A 243 -14.15 7.71 2.76
N ILE A 244 -14.80 8.71 2.15
CA ILE A 244 -15.53 8.53 0.89
C ILE A 244 -14.62 7.98 -0.20
N LEU A 245 -13.41 8.54 -0.35
CA LEU A 245 -12.44 8.10 -1.34
C LEU A 245 -11.90 6.69 -1.04
N ALA A 246 -11.63 6.37 0.22
CA ALA A 246 -11.20 5.03 0.64
C ALA A 246 -12.29 3.98 0.37
N LEU A 247 -13.56 4.31 0.61
CA LEU A 247 -14.70 3.42 0.32
C LEU A 247 -14.89 3.19 -1.18
N CYS A 248 -14.47 4.12 -2.06
CA CYS A 248 -14.46 3.88 -3.50
C CYS A 248 -13.51 2.75 -3.89
N ILE A 249 -12.32 2.67 -3.29
CA ILE A 249 -11.37 1.56 -3.52
C ILE A 249 -11.98 0.24 -3.04
N GLY A 250 -12.61 0.26 -1.86
CA GLY A 250 -13.26 -0.91 -1.29
C GLY A 250 -14.42 -1.44 -2.14
N SER A 251 -15.30 -0.53 -2.57
CA SER A 251 -16.44 -0.87 -3.44
C SER A 251 -15.97 -1.39 -4.80
N ALA A 252 -14.90 -0.82 -5.36
CA ALA A 252 -14.30 -1.29 -6.60
C ALA A 252 -13.79 -2.73 -6.48
N SER A 253 -13.14 -3.08 -5.37
CA SER A 253 -12.65 -4.46 -5.13
C SER A 253 -13.82 -5.46 -5.05
N PHE A 254 -14.92 -5.06 -4.41
CA PHE A 254 -16.12 -5.89 -4.34
C PHE A 254 -16.78 -6.07 -5.72
N VAL A 255 -16.91 -4.99 -6.50
CA VAL A 255 -17.46 -5.02 -7.86
C VAL A 255 -16.55 -5.83 -8.78
N ASN A 256 -15.22 -5.69 -8.64
CA ASN A 256 -14.24 -6.46 -9.41
C ASN A 256 -14.43 -7.97 -9.24
N GLY A 257 -14.68 -8.44 -8.02
CA GLY A 257 -14.90 -9.87 -7.75
C GLY A 257 -16.06 -10.48 -8.57
N ARG A 258 -17.08 -9.68 -8.91
CA ARG A 258 -18.21 -10.11 -9.76
C ARG A 258 -17.89 -9.93 -11.25
N LEU A 259 -17.31 -8.79 -11.62
CA LEU A 259 -17.07 -8.45 -13.02
C LEU A 259 -15.96 -9.30 -13.64
N VAL A 260 -14.93 -9.68 -12.86
CA VAL A 260 -13.80 -10.47 -13.35
C VAL A 260 -14.22 -11.86 -13.84
N MET A 261 -15.23 -12.45 -13.21
CA MET A 261 -15.79 -13.74 -13.63
C MET A 261 -16.49 -13.68 -14.98
N ARG A 262 -17.00 -12.50 -15.37
CA ARG A 262 -17.73 -12.30 -16.63
C ARG A 262 -16.83 -11.78 -17.76
N PHE A 263 -15.92 -10.89 -17.47
CA PHE A 263 -15.14 -10.15 -18.47
C PHE A 263 -13.65 -10.54 -18.50
N GLY A 264 -13.17 -11.27 -17.49
CA GLY A 264 -11.76 -11.63 -17.32
C GLY A 264 -10.90 -10.48 -16.78
N MET A 265 -9.77 -10.84 -16.15
CA MET A 265 -8.84 -9.88 -15.53
C MET A 265 -8.20 -8.92 -16.54
N GLN A 266 -7.79 -9.45 -17.70
CA GLN A 266 -7.09 -8.68 -18.75
C GLN A 266 -7.98 -7.57 -19.34
N ASN A 267 -9.21 -7.91 -19.75
CA ASN A 267 -10.13 -6.95 -20.36
C ASN A 267 -10.53 -5.87 -19.36
N LEU A 268 -10.85 -6.27 -18.12
CA LEU A 268 -11.27 -5.35 -17.09
C LEU A 268 -10.15 -4.36 -16.72
N SER A 269 -8.91 -4.85 -16.61
CA SER A 269 -7.74 -4.00 -16.38
C SER A 269 -7.45 -3.09 -17.57
N ARG A 270 -7.60 -3.61 -18.81
CA ARG A 270 -7.40 -2.83 -20.04
C ARG A 270 -8.41 -1.68 -20.17
N TRP A 271 -9.68 -1.93 -19.86
CA TRP A 271 -10.70 -0.88 -19.87
C TRP A 271 -10.47 0.14 -18.77
N SER A 272 -10.23 -0.31 -17.53
CA SER A 272 -10.00 0.58 -16.39
C SER A 272 -8.78 1.48 -16.62
N LYS A 273 -7.65 0.94 -17.15
CA LYS A 273 -6.46 1.75 -17.45
C LYS A 273 -6.72 2.81 -18.53
N ARG A 274 -7.35 2.41 -19.65
CA ARG A 274 -7.64 3.36 -20.74
C ARG A 274 -8.57 4.47 -20.27
N PHE A 275 -9.64 4.10 -19.58
CA PHE A 275 -10.61 5.03 -19.05
C PHE A 275 -9.96 5.99 -18.03
N SER A 276 -9.23 5.47 -17.05
CA SER A 276 -8.56 6.31 -16.03
C SER A 276 -7.51 7.24 -16.67
N THR A 277 -6.76 6.78 -17.67
CA THR A 277 -5.75 7.61 -18.35
C THR A 277 -6.40 8.75 -19.12
N VAL A 278 -7.47 8.46 -19.89
CA VAL A 278 -8.21 9.50 -20.64
C VAL A 278 -8.83 10.53 -19.69
N ILE A 279 -9.49 10.06 -18.63
CA ILE A 279 -10.08 10.96 -17.62
C ILE A 279 -9.00 11.79 -16.92
N SER A 280 -7.83 11.22 -16.60
CA SER A 280 -6.73 11.97 -16.00
C SER A 280 -6.16 13.02 -16.94
N LEU A 281 -6.05 12.72 -18.23
CA LEU A 281 -5.60 13.70 -19.23
C LEU A 281 -6.61 14.86 -19.38
N LEU A 282 -7.89 14.56 -19.52
CA LEU A 282 -8.94 15.58 -19.63
C LEU A 282 -9.02 16.44 -18.37
N PHE A 283 -8.96 15.79 -17.18
CA PHE A 283 -9.00 16.52 -15.92
C PHE A 283 -7.73 17.35 -15.68
N PHE A 284 -6.56 16.88 -16.12
CA PHE A 284 -5.32 17.66 -16.08
C PHE A 284 -5.45 18.96 -16.90
N LEU A 285 -5.97 18.89 -18.12
CA LEU A 285 -6.23 20.07 -18.95
C LEU A 285 -7.22 21.04 -18.28
N TYR A 286 -8.28 20.50 -17.67
CA TYR A 286 -9.23 21.30 -16.89
C TYR A 286 -8.56 21.97 -15.68
N VAL A 287 -7.72 21.24 -14.95
CA VAL A 287 -6.98 21.79 -13.79
C VAL A 287 -6.04 22.92 -14.21
N LEU A 288 -5.38 22.80 -15.36
CA LEU A 288 -4.56 23.89 -15.90
C LEU A 288 -5.41 25.15 -16.20
N SER A 289 -6.61 25.00 -16.75
CA SER A 289 -7.51 26.12 -17.03
C SER A 289 -8.04 26.83 -15.78
N THR A 290 -8.08 26.12 -14.63
CA THR A 290 -8.50 26.67 -13.33
C THR A 290 -7.31 27.19 -12.48
N GLY A 291 -6.11 27.30 -13.06
CA GLY A 291 -4.91 27.71 -12.32
C GLY A 291 -4.48 26.72 -11.23
N GLY A 292 -4.85 25.44 -11.34
CA GLY A 292 -4.51 24.41 -10.37
C GLY A 292 -5.44 24.32 -9.16
N GLN A 293 -6.55 25.06 -9.17
CA GLN A 293 -7.52 25.10 -8.07
C GLN A 293 -8.95 24.80 -8.55
N PRO A 294 -9.22 23.58 -9.02
CA PRO A 294 -10.56 23.21 -9.44
C PRO A 294 -11.53 23.22 -8.23
N PRO A 295 -12.86 23.40 -8.43
CA PRO A 295 -13.83 23.26 -7.35
C PRO A 295 -13.74 21.89 -6.65
N LEU A 296 -13.97 21.87 -5.34
CA LEU A 296 -13.89 20.63 -4.51
C LEU A 296 -14.71 19.47 -5.10
N TRP A 297 -15.94 19.76 -5.57
CA TRP A 297 -16.83 18.71 -6.09
C TRP A 297 -16.29 18.07 -7.39
N THR A 298 -15.60 18.83 -8.26
CA THR A 298 -14.95 18.27 -9.47
C THR A 298 -13.74 17.44 -9.10
N MET A 299 -12.93 17.90 -8.14
CA MET A 299 -11.80 17.16 -7.61
C MET A 299 -12.25 15.85 -6.96
N MET A 300 -13.30 15.88 -6.14
CA MET A 300 -13.86 14.67 -5.53
C MET A 300 -14.40 13.70 -6.58
N GLY A 301 -15.17 14.17 -7.55
CA GLY A 301 -15.69 13.35 -8.64
C GLY A 301 -14.57 12.64 -9.42
N TYR A 302 -13.53 13.38 -9.78
CA TYR A 302 -12.34 12.83 -10.42
C TYR A 302 -11.67 11.76 -9.55
N MET A 303 -11.38 12.09 -8.29
CA MET A 303 -10.69 11.15 -7.37
C MET A 303 -11.51 9.89 -7.12
N MET A 304 -12.84 9.98 -7.00
CA MET A 304 -13.71 8.81 -6.85
C MET A 304 -13.58 7.88 -8.05
N ILE A 305 -13.59 8.40 -9.26
CA ILE A 305 -13.45 7.63 -10.51
C ILE A 305 -12.07 6.97 -10.57
N ILE A 306 -11.00 7.73 -10.31
CA ILE A 306 -9.62 7.22 -10.40
C ILE A 306 -9.36 6.15 -9.35
N LEU A 307 -9.78 6.37 -8.10
CA LEU A 307 -9.57 5.41 -7.02
C LEU A 307 -10.46 4.16 -7.19
N PHE A 308 -11.62 4.28 -7.81
CA PHE A 308 -12.42 3.13 -8.22
C PHE A 308 -11.68 2.29 -9.28
N CYS A 309 -11.15 2.93 -10.33
CA CYS A 309 -10.33 2.24 -11.33
C CYS A 309 -9.07 1.61 -10.71
N PHE A 310 -8.43 2.28 -9.75
CA PHE A 310 -7.30 1.75 -8.98
C PHE A 310 -7.68 0.45 -8.26
N GLY A 311 -8.82 0.43 -7.55
CA GLY A 311 -9.28 -0.76 -6.82
C GLY A 311 -9.54 -1.96 -7.73
N ILE A 312 -10.06 -1.74 -8.96
CA ILE A 312 -10.22 -2.79 -9.98
C ILE A 312 -8.84 -3.27 -10.46
N MET A 313 -7.95 -2.35 -10.82
CA MET A 313 -6.68 -2.69 -11.46
C MET A 313 -5.72 -3.38 -10.51
N TYR A 314 -5.62 -2.94 -9.26
CA TYR A 314 -4.59 -3.39 -8.32
C TYR A 314 -4.65 -4.91 -8.09
N GLY A 315 -5.83 -5.45 -7.82
CA GLY A 315 -6.03 -6.89 -7.60
C GLY A 315 -5.75 -7.72 -8.85
N ASN A 316 -6.26 -7.27 -10.00
CA ASN A 316 -6.10 -7.98 -11.27
C ASN A 316 -4.64 -7.98 -11.76
N LEU A 317 -3.95 -6.84 -11.68
CA LEU A 317 -2.53 -6.74 -12.05
C LEU A 317 -1.66 -7.65 -11.16
N ASN A 318 -1.95 -7.69 -9.85
CA ASN A 318 -1.23 -8.56 -8.93
C ASN A 318 -1.43 -10.05 -9.27
N ALA A 319 -2.65 -10.45 -9.58
CA ALA A 319 -2.96 -11.83 -9.98
C ALA A 319 -2.27 -12.20 -11.30
N MET A 320 -2.39 -11.36 -12.33
CA MET A 320 -1.74 -11.59 -13.64
C MET A 320 -0.20 -11.60 -13.56
N ALA A 321 0.39 -10.78 -12.68
CA ALA A 321 1.84 -10.80 -12.47
C ALA A 321 2.33 -12.10 -11.81
N MET A 322 1.49 -12.72 -10.95
CA MET A 322 1.80 -13.97 -10.26
C MET A 322 1.51 -15.23 -11.08
N GLU A 323 0.69 -15.13 -12.12
CA GLU A 323 0.24 -16.27 -12.93
C GLU A 323 1.41 -17.15 -13.41
N PRO A 324 2.49 -16.61 -14.03
CA PRO A 324 3.62 -17.43 -14.47
C PRO A 324 4.57 -17.88 -13.34
N LEU A 325 4.40 -17.38 -12.12
CA LEU A 325 5.29 -17.61 -10.99
C LEU A 325 4.75 -18.64 -9.97
N GLY A 326 3.76 -19.45 -10.37
CA GLY A 326 3.07 -20.38 -9.47
C GLY A 326 3.99 -21.33 -8.70
N HIS A 327 5.08 -21.79 -9.33
CA HIS A 327 6.07 -22.70 -8.73
C HIS A 327 6.98 -22.03 -7.69
N ILE A 328 7.11 -20.70 -7.72
CA ILE A 328 7.84 -19.89 -6.71
C ILE A 328 6.92 -18.90 -5.99
N ALA A 329 5.62 -19.19 -5.90
CA ALA A 329 4.60 -18.22 -5.49
C ALA A 329 4.94 -17.40 -4.22
N GLY A 330 5.51 -18.02 -3.17
CA GLY A 330 5.85 -17.32 -1.94
C GLY A 330 6.95 -16.27 -2.11
N ILE A 331 8.09 -16.69 -2.67
CA ILE A 331 9.23 -15.80 -2.90
C ILE A 331 8.95 -14.84 -4.08
N GLY A 332 8.22 -15.29 -5.10
CA GLY A 332 7.79 -14.47 -6.23
C GLY A 332 6.92 -13.29 -5.77
N ALA A 333 5.93 -13.53 -4.92
CA ALA A 333 5.09 -12.46 -4.35
C ALA A 333 5.90 -11.46 -3.52
N ALA A 334 6.89 -11.93 -2.73
CA ALA A 334 7.76 -11.05 -1.96
C ALA A 334 8.63 -10.17 -2.87
N VAL A 335 9.22 -10.74 -3.93
CA VAL A 335 10.03 -10.01 -4.90
C VAL A 335 9.19 -8.97 -5.66
N MET A 336 8.02 -9.37 -6.16
CA MET A 336 7.11 -8.45 -6.86
C MET A 336 6.64 -7.31 -5.94
N GLY A 337 6.27 -7.62 -4.70
CA GLY A 337 5.88 -6.62 -3.70
C GLY A 337 7.01 -5.64 -3.41
N ALA A 338 8.23 -6.13 -3.23
CA ALA A 338 9.42 -5.29 -3.03
C ALA A 338 9.71 -4.41 -4.25
N LEU A 339 9.74 -4.99 -5.47
CA LEU A 339 9.99 -4.25 -6.71
C LEU A 339 8.93 -3.17 -6.97
N SER A 340 7.64 -3.52 -6.84
CA SER A 340 6.56 -2.53 -7.03
C SER A 340 6.65 -1.40 -6.01
N THR A 341 7.02 -1.69 -4.75
CA THR A 341 7.16 -0.67 -3.72
C THR A 341 8.43 0.17 -3.93
N LEU A 342 9.54 -0.42 -4.40
CA LEU A 342 10.76 0.30 -4.78
C LEU A 342 10.53 1.27 -5.95
N ILE A 343 9.59 1.00 -6.85
CA ILE A 343 9.16 1.93 -7.89
C ILE A 343 8.24 3.00 -7.30
N SER A 344 7.27 2.58 -6.47
CA SER A 344 6.22 3.48 -5.99
C SER A 344 6.73 4.53 -5.01
N VAL A 345 7.67 4.19 -4.13
CA VAL A 345 8.13 5.11 -3.08
C VAL A 345 8.88 6.32 -3.64
N PRO A 346 9.92 6.20 -4.47
CA PRO A 346 10.60 7.36 -5.02
C PRO A 346 9.69 8.24 -5.86
N CYS A 347 8.88 7.62 -6.75
CA CYS A 347 7.95 8.37 -7.59
C CYS A 347 6.83 9.04 -6.76
N GLY A 348 6.32 8.36 -5.73
CA GLY A 348 5.33 8.93 -4.83
C GLY A 348 5.88 10.09 -3.99
N ILE A 349 7.14 9.99 -3.53
CA ILE A 349 7.85 11.09 -2.86
C ILE A 349 7.97 12.29 -3.79
N LEU A 350 8.38 12.07 -5.04
CA LEU A 350 8.50 13.15 -6.02
C LEU A 350 7.16 13.85 -6.25
N ILE A 351 6.08 13.11 -6.44
CA ILE A 351 4.74 13.67 -6.62
C ILE A 351 4.31 14.46 -5.37
N GLY A 352 4.41 13.85 -4.19
CA GLY A 352 4.01 14.48 -2.94
C GLY A 352 4.83 15.73 -2.64
N HIS A 353 6.15 15.63 -2.69
CA HIS A 353 7.06 16.75 -2.37
C HIS A 353 6.95 17.92 -3.38
N SER A 354 6.47 17.66 -4.60
CA SER A 354 6.21 18.71 -5.60
C SER A 354 4.96 19.54 -5.31
N TYR A 355 4.21 19.27 -4.24
CA TYR A 355 3.03 20.06 -3.89
C TYR A 355 3.39 21.55 -3.70
N ASN A 356 2.69 22.42 -4.43
CA ASN A 356 2.96 23.86 -4.54
C ASN A 356 1.74 24.72 -4.22
N GLY A 357 0.79 24.21 -3.44
CA GLY A 357 -0.49 24.88 -3.15
C GLY A 357 -1.56 24.64 -4.21
N THR A 358 -1.29 23.79 -5.21
CA THR A 358 -2.22 23.40 -6.27
C THR A 358 -2.35 21.88 -6.36
N VAL A 359 -3.42 21.38 -6.99
CA VAL A 359 -3.57 19.93 -7.24
C VAL A 359 -2.77 19.43 -8.45
N ILE A 360 -2.11 20.32 -9.20
CA ILE A 360 -1.38 19.98 -10.43
C ILE A 360 -0.40 18.82 -10.23
N PRO A 361 0.48 18.80 -9.20
CA PRO A 361 1.45 17.72 -9.04
C PRO A 361 0.81 16.35 -8.87
N VAL A 362 -0.27 16.25 -8.12
CA VAL A 362 -0.97 14.98 -7.90
C VAL A 362 -1.69 14.52 -9.17
N ILE A 363 -2.38 15.42 -9.85
CA ILE A 363 -3.10 15.09 -11.08
C ILE A 363 -2.12 14.71 -12.20
N SER A 364 -1.00 15.45 -12.34
CA SER A 364 0.07 15.06 -13.28
C SER A 364 0.67 13.70 -12.93
N GLY A 365 0.81 13.38 -11.65
CA GLY A 365 1.25 12.06 -11.18
C GLY A 365 0.33 10.93 -11.67
N PHE A 366 -0.99 11.08 -11.51
CA PHE A 366 -1.97 10.11 -12.03
C PHE A 366 -1.95 10.02 -13.56
N MET A 367 -1.86 11.16 -14.26
CA MET A 367 -1.80 11.20 -15.71
C MET A 367 -0.54 10.50 -16.25
N ILE A 368 0.64 10.87 -15.75
CA ILE A 368 1.92 10.31 -16.21
C ILE A 368 1.97 8.81 -15.89
N SER A 369 1.61 8.41 -14.68
CA SER A 369 1.53 6.99 -14.31
C SER A 369 0.55 6.23 -15.22
N GLY A 370 -0.61 6.81 -15.52
CA GLY A 370 -1.59 6.22 -16.43
C GLY A 370 -1.03 5.99 -17.83
N VAL A 371 -0.36 6.99 -18.40
CA VAL A 371 0.29 6.89 -19.73
C VAL A 371 1.36 5.82 -19.73
N LEU A 372 2.25 5.82 -18.72
CA LEU A 372 3.32 4.83 -18.60
C LEU A 372 2.76 3.40 -18.45
N ILE A 373 1.68 3.22 -17.69
CA ILE A 373 1.00 1.91 -17.55
C ILE A 373 0.44 1.46 -18.91
N VAL A 374 -0.15 2.37 -19.71
CA VAL A 374 -0.63 2.04 -21.06
C VAL A 374 0.52 1.53 -21.93
N VAL A 375 1.67 2.21 -21.89
CA VAL A 375 2.87 1.82 -22.65
C VAL A 375 3.41 0.45 -22.19
N VAL A 376 3.58 0.27 -20.88
CA VAL A 376 4.09 -0.99 -20.31
C VAL A 376 3.16 -2.15 -20.61
N MET A 377 1.84 -1.98 -20.44
CA MET A 377 0.91 -3.07 -20.73
C MET A 377 0.79 -3.35 -22.24
N HIS A 378 0.94 -2.34 -23.10
CA HIS A 378 1.04 -2.57 -24.54
C HIS A 378 2.29 -3.40 -24.87
N TRP A 379 3.42 -3.04 -24.26
CA TRP A 379 4.66 -3.85 -24.39
C TRP A 379 4.44 -5.29 -23.94
N VAL A 380 3.76 -5.56 -22.82
CA VAL A 380 3.45 -6.92 -22.36
C VAL A 380 2.55 -7.68 -23.35
N GLU A 381 1.53 -7.01 -23.91
CA GLU A 381 0.50 -7.62 -24.75
C GLU A 381 0.96 -7.89 -26.20
N THR A 382 2.07 -7.29 -26.68
CA THR A 382 2.54 -7.41 -28.07
C THR A 382 3.32 -8.70 -28.39
N VAL A 383 3.57 -9.57 -27.43
CA VAL A 383 4.13 -10.91 -27.70
C VAL A 383 3.00 -11.91 -27.85
N PRO A 384 2.97 -12.71 -28.92
CA PRO A 384 2.08 -13.86 -29.00
C PRO A 384 2.34 -14.76 -27.79
N SER A 385 1.28 -15.15 -27.06
CA SER A 385 1.35 -16.26 -26.11
C SER A 385 1.95 -17.45 -26.85
N GLU A 386 3.09 -17.98 -26.40
CA GLU A 386 3.54 -19.30 -26.86
C GLU A 386 2.37 -20.26 -26.69
N PRO A 387 2.01 -21.03 -27.73
CA PRO A 387 0.95 -22.00 -27.60
C PRO A 387 1.38 -22.96 -26.48
N VAL A 388 0.50 -23.12 -25.48
CA VAL A 388 0.62 -24.18 -24.49
C VAL A 388 0.78 -25.46 -25.30
N SER A 389 1.97 -26.09 -25.28
CA SER A 389 2.16 -27.40 -25.85
C SER A 389 1.20 -28.33 -25.10
N GLU A 390 0.10 -28.69 -25.74
CA GLU A 390 -0.67 -29.85 -25.39
C GLU A 390 0.25 -31.06 -25.54
N THR A 391 0.98 -31.37 -24.50
CA THR A 391 1.62 -32.66 -24.36
C THR A 391 0.73 -33.50 -23.45
N ASP A 392 0.15 -34.48 -24.08
CA ASP A 392 -0.64 -35.64 -23.64
C ASP A 392 -0.41 -36.12 -22.19
#